data_193e47cb65c6204f786ea717ed03822b
#
_entry.id   193e47cb65c6204f786ea717ed03822b
#
_cell.length_a   1.000
_cell.length_b   1.000
_cell.length_c   1.000
_cell.angle_alpha   90.00
_cell.angle_beta   90.00
_cell.angle_gamma   90.00
#
_symmetry.space_group_name_H-M   'P 1'
#
loop_
_entity.id
_entity.type
_entity.pdbx_description
1 polymer ?
#
loop_
_entity_poly.entity_id
_entity_poly.type
_entity_poly.pdbx_seq_one_letter_code
_entity_poly.pdbx_strand_id
1 'polypeptide(L)'
;PDNFDFRPIRIAIDEKGCTYILSEGSYYGALLYDENGKFIGFYGANTVTAGIAGVMSNIMGRIFPNNAKRANTASRIPYSFVDIKSDNDGFIYTCNGKTERYQNKGQIRKLSPGTGRNILESEDVNFTDTPVNRDYSFGAFASQDIMNIEIDGSGYIYALESVFGKVFLYDGECRMITAFGGGMHEGTQRGSFVNVSGMALLDDGDRVIVSDSVNNDITVFKINDYGKEVKR
;
A
#
# COMPACT_ATOMS: atom_id res chain seq x y z
N PRO A 1 -12.22 -8.09 -21.69
CA PRO A 1 -11.05 -8.20 -22.54
C PRO A 1 -10.67 -9.66 -22.64
N ASP A 2 -10.56 -10.18 -23.88
CA ASP A 2 -10.44 -11.60 -24.18
C ASP A 2 -9.09 -12.24 -23.75
N ASN A 3 -8.21 -11.48 -23.05
CA ASN A 3 -6.89 -11.94 -22.62
C ASN A 3 -6.45 -11.30 -21.28
N PHE A 4 -7.32 -11.26 -20.28
CA PHE A 4 -6.91 -10.86 -18.94
C PHE A 4 -6.27 -12.07 -18.22
N ASP A 5 -4.94 -12.03 -18.05
CA ASP A 5 -4.21 -13.05 -17.29
C ASP A 5 -4.43 -12.80 -15.80
N PHE A 6 -5.33 -13.57 -15.19
CA PHE A 6 -5.69 -13.43 -13.78
C PHE A 6 -4.72 -14.20 -12.90
N ARG A 7 -3.78 -13.47 -12.28
CA ARG A 7 -2.81 -13.99 -11.29
C ARG A 7 -2.99 -13.26 -9.97
N PRO A 8 -3.92 -13.69 -9.10
CA PRO A 8 -4.17 -13.01 -7.85
C PRO A 8 -2.96 -13.07 -6.91
N ILE A 9 -2.56 -11.91 -6.37
CA ILE A 9 -1.40 -11.78 -5.48
C ILE A 9 -1.79 -11.27 -4.08
N ARG A 10 -2.85 -10.49 -3.97
CA ARG A 10 -3.34 -9.92 -2.71
C ARG A 10 -4.86 -9.82 -2.72
N ILE A 11 -5.43 -9.86 -1.53
CA ILE A 11 -6.86 -9.70 -1.32
C ILE A 11 -7.11 -8.82 -0.09
N ALA A 12 -8.11 -7.96 -0.18
CA ALA A 12 -8.68 -7.25 0.97
C ALA A 12 -10.21 -7.36 0.92
N ILE A 13 -10.85 -7.33 2.08
CA ILE A 13 -12.30 -7.36 2.21
C ILE A 13 -12.68 -6.19 3.10
N ASP A 14 -13.62 -5.34 2.66
CA ASP A 14 -14.13 -4.25 3.47
C ASP A 14 -15.26 -4.72 4.41
N GLU A 15 -15.69 -3.84 5.32
CA GLU A 15 -16.76 -4.14 6.27
C GLU A 15 -18.13 -4.46 5.62
N LYS A 16 -18.30 -4.10 4.36
CA LYS A 16 -19.51 -4.40 3.59
C LYS A 16 -19.45 -5.74 2.88
N GLY A 17 -18.33 -6.47 3.03
CA GLY A 17 -18.09 -7.74 2.37
C GLY A 17 -17.66 -7.62 0.91
N CYS A 18 -17.39 -6.39 0.42
CA CYS A 18 -16.82 -6.23 -0.91
C CYS A 18 -15.37 -6.73 -0.93
N THR A 19 -15.01 -7.46 -1.97
CA THR A 19 -13.71 -8.09 -2.11
C THR A 19 -12.89 -7.38 -3.17
N TYR A 20 -11.69 -6.98 -2.80
CA TYR A 20 -10.71 -6.31 -3.66
C TYR A 20 -9.55 -7.27 -3.91
N ILE A 21 -9.27 -7.59 -5.17
CA ILE A 21 -8.21 -8.53 -5.55
C ILE A 21 -7.18 -7.80 -6.42
N LEU A 22 -5.92 -7.86 -6.02
CA LEU A 22 -4.82 -7.46 -6.88
C LEU A 22 -4.40 -8.64 -7.74
N SER A 23 -4.22 -8.40 -9.03
CA SER A 23 -3.65 -9.36 -9.97
C SER A 23 -2.31 -8.86 -10.48
N GLU A 24 -1.33 -9.75 -10.56
CA GLU A 24 -0.02 -9.44 -11.10
C GLU A 24 -0.14 -8.84 -12.51
N GLY A 25 0.61 -7.77 -12.77
CA GLY A 25 0.60 -7.09 -14.07
C GLY A 25 -0.69 -6.31 -14.38
N SER A 26 -1.62 -6.19 -13.43
CA SER A 26 -2.81 -5.37 -13.61
C SER A 26 -2.51 -3.90 -13.37
N TYR A 27 -2.64 -3.09 -14.42
CA TYR A 27 -2.54 -1.62 -14.34
C TYR A 27 -3.90 -0.93 -14.15
N TYR A 28 -4.97 -1.71 -14.07
CA TYR A 28 -6.34 -1.19 -13.94
C TYR A 28 -6.78 -0.99 -12.48
N GLY A 29 -5.88 -1.21 -11.52
CA GLY A 29 -6.19 -1.21 -10.10
C GLY A 29 -6.65 -2.58 -9.61
N ALA A 30 -7.35 -2.61 -8.47
CA ALA A 30 -7.87 -3.84 -7.89
C ALA A 30 -9.15 -4.28 -8.61
N LEU A 31 -9.32 -5.58 -8.81
CA LEU A 31 -10.62 -6.15 -9.20
C LEU A 31 -11.56 -6.07 -7.99
N LEU A 32 -12.73 -5.48 -8.20
CA LEU A 32 -13.74 -5.30 -7.16
C LEU A 32 -14.92 -6.25 -7.40
N TYR A 33 -15.26 -7.01 -6.38
CA TYR A 33 -16.43 -7.88 -6.31
C TYR A 33 -17.36 -7.41 -5.18
N ASP A 34 -18.67 -7.53 -5.37
CA ASP A 34 -19.64 -7.27 -4.31
C ASP A 34 -19.69 -8.42 -3.28
N GLU A 35 -20.49 -8.25 -2.24
CA GLU A 35 -20.73 -9.22 -1.16
C GLU A 35 -21.21 -10.60 -1.65
N ASN A 36 -21.77 -10.68 -2.85
CA ASN A 36 -22.25 -11.91 -3.46
C ASN A 36 -21.23 -12.53 -4.44
N GLY A 37 -20.02 -11.96 -4.52
CA GLY A 37 -18.95 -12.41 -5.42
C GLY A 37 -19.17 -12.01 -6.89
N LYS A 38 -20.04 -11.05 -7.18
CA LYS A 38 -20.24 -10.53 -8.52
C LYS A 38 -19.20 -9.47 -8.83
N PHE A 39 -18.52 -9.63 -9.96
CA PHE A 39 -17.55 -8.63 -10.43
C PHE A 39 -18.24 -7.30 -10.74
N ILE A 40 -17.77 -6.23 -10.12
CA ILE A 40 -18.27 -4.87 -10.27
C ILE A 40 -17.44 -4.07 -11.27
N GLY A 41 -16.11 -4.23 -11.22
CA GLY A 41 -15.18 -3.47 -12.05
C GLY A 41 -13.78 -3.38 -11.47
N PHE A 42 -13.02 -2.36 -11.88
CA PHE A 42 -11.69 -2.08 -11.36
C PHE A 42 -11.72 -0.86 -10.44
N TYR A 43 -10.99 -0.93 -9.34
CA TYR A 43 -11.00 0.06 -8.27
C TYR A 43 -9.63 0.68 -8.06
N GLY A 44 -9.57 2.00 -7.92
CA GLY A 44 -8.35 2.74 -7.62
C GLY A 44 -7.43 2.97 -8.82
N ALA A 45 -7.87 2.66 -10.04
CA ALA A 45 -7.11 2.99 -11.25
C ALA A 45 -6.98 4.50 -11.41
N ASN A 46 -5.79 4.96 -11.81
CA ASN A 46 -5.53 6.39 -12.03
C ASN A 46 -6.25 6.98 -13.25
N THR A 47 -6.78 6.14 -14.12
CA THR A 47 -7.52 6.55 -15.32
C THR A 47 -8.74 5.66 -15.48
N VAL A 48 -9.90 6.25 -15.32
CA VAL A 48 -11.14 5.63 -15.75
C VAL A 48 -11.20 5.82 -17.27
N THR A 49 -10.99 4.76 -18.04
CA THR A 49 -11.29 4.77 -19.47
C THR A 49 -12.78 5.07 -19.61
N ALA A 50 -13.16 6.02 -20.48
CA ALA A 50 -14.52 6.57 -20.55
C ALA A 50 -15.66 5.51 -20.65
N GLY A 51 -15.36 4.31 -21.16
CA GLY A 51 -16.32 3.19 -21.23
C GLY A 51 -16.56 2.48 -19.89
N ILE A 52 -15.53 2.46 -19.01
CA ILE A 52 -15.63 1.84 -17.66
C ILE A 52 -16.23 2.83 -16.67
N ALA A 53 -16.00 4.14 -16.87
CA ALA A 53 -16.58 5.21 -16.06
C ALA A 53 -18.12 5.17 -16.02
N GLY A 54 -18.75 4.90 -17.15
CA GLY A 54 -20.19 4.80 -17.24
C GLY A 54 -20.78 3.61 -16.50
N VAL A 55 -20.11 2.46 -16.54
CA VAL A 55 -20.52 1.24 -15.82
C VAL A 55 -20.26 1.40 -14.32
N MET A 56 -19.08 1.88 -13.93
CA MET A 56 -18.76 2.12 -12.52
C MET A 56 -19.63 3.21 -11.90
N SER A 57 -19.94 4.30 -12.60
CA SER A 57 -20.82 5.34 -12.04
C SER A 57 -22.23 4.85 -11.76
N ASN A 58 -22.75 3.93 -12.57
CA ASN A 58 -24.09 3.35 -12.36
C ASN A 58 -24.13 2.32 -11.23
N ILE A 59 -23.05 1.55 -11.06
CA ILE A 59 -22.97 0.53 -10.01
C ILE A 59 -22.57 1.17 -8.68
N MET A 60 -21.58 2.08 -8.71
CA MET A 60 -21.15 2.85 -7.53
C MET A 60 -22.23 3.82 -7.05
N GLY A 61 -23.05 4.38 -7.94
CA GLY A 61 -24.21 5.19 -7.58
C GLY A 61 -25.31 4.40 -6.86
N ARG A 62 -25.39 3.08 -7.05
CA ARG A 62 -26.29 2.18 -6.29
C ARG A 62 -25.73 1.80 -4.92
N ILE A 63 -24.41 1.61 -4.83
CA ILE A 63 -23.74 1.21 -3.60
C ILE A 63 -23.41 2.44 -2.73
N PHE A 64 -23.14 3.59 -3.37
CA PHE A 64 -22.74 4.84 -2.71
C PHE A 64 -23.46 6.05 -3.34
N PRO A 65 -24.70 6.34 -2.97
CA PRO A 65 -25.56 7.29 -3.70
C PRO A 65 -25.09 8.75 -3.73
N ASN A 66 -24.11 9.15 -2.91
CA ASN A 66 -23.80 10.57 -2.73
C ASN A 66 -22.56 11.13 -3.47
N ASN A 67 -21.77 10.33 -4.21
CA ASN A 67 -20.47 10.79 -4.74
C ASN A 67 -20.23 10.58 -6.25
N ALA A 68 -21.25 10.40 -7.07
CA ALA A 68 -21.11 10.04 -8.49
C ALA A 68 -20.72 11.19 -9.45
N LYS A 69 -20.34 12.37 -8.96
CA LYS A 69 -20.02 13.51 -9.84
C LYS A 69 -18.63 14.10 -9.54
N ARG A 70 -17.62 13.62 -10.22
CA ARG A 70 -16.44 14.35 -10.71
C ARG A 70 -15.24 13.41 -10.93
N ALA A 71 -15.22 12.73 -12.06
CA ALA A 71 -13.99 12.17 -12.61
C ALA A 71 -13.39 13.22 -13.55
N ASN A 72 -12.32 13.87 -13.15
CA ASN A 72 -11.53 14.71 -14.05
C ASN A 72 -10.24 13.97 -14.42
N THR A 73 -10.06 13.88 -15.70
CA THR A 73 -9.04 13.21 -16.48
C THR A 73 -7.68 13.84 -16.24
N ALA A 74 -6.74 13.07 -15.71
CA ALA A 74 -5.32 13.36 -15.89
C ALA A 74 -4.64 12.08 -16.37
N SER A 75 -4.07 12.17 -17.56
CA SER A 75 -3.31 11.10 -18.21
C SER A 75 -1.99 10.88 -17.46
N ARG A 76 -1.97 9.96 -16.50
CA ARG A 76 -0.75 9.46 -15.86
C ARG A 76 -0.65 7.96 -16.14
N ILE A 77 0.56 7.49 -16.32
CA ILE A 77 0.83 6.05 -16.48
C ILE A 77 0.30 5.33 -15.25
N PRO A 78 -0.58 4.33 -15.38
CA PRO A 78 -1.13 3.61 -14.25
C PRO A 78 -0.01 2.86 -13.51
N TYR A 79 -0.01 2.97 -12.18
CA TYR A 79 0.89 2.22 -11.32
C TYR A 79 0.28 0.85 -11.01
N SER A 80 1.09 -0.19 -11.01
CA SER A 80 0.68 -1.49 -10.48
C SER A 80 0.69 -1.44 -8.96
N PHE A 81 -0.41 -1.79 -8.33
CA PHE A 81 -0.46 -1.97 -6.88
C PHE A 81 0.22 -3.30 -6.51
N VAL A 82 0.99 -3.29 -5.43
CA VAL A 82 1.69 -4.49 -4.93
C VAL A 82 1.11 -5.01 -3.63
N ASP A 83 0.42 -4.15 -2.88
CA ASP A 83 -0.31 -4.56 -1.68
C ASP A 83 -1.59 -3.74 -1.50
N ILE A 84 -2.54 -4.30 -0.75
CA ILE A 84 -3.87 -3.73 -0.50
C ILE A 84 -4.36 -4.12 0.89
N LYS A 85 -4.90 -3.15 1.62
CA LYS A 85 -5.52 -3.33 2.94
C LYS A 85 -6.80 -2.51 3.03
N SER A 86 -7.69 -2.93 3.91
CA SER A 86 -8.88 -2.17 4.30
C SER A 86 -8.77 -1.75 5.76
N ASP A 87 -9.34 -0.60 6.11
CA ASP A 87 -9.56 -0.22 7.50
C ASP A 87 -11.03 -0.43 7.92
N ASN A 88 -11.31 -0.18 9.20
CA ASN A 88 -12.64 -0.35 9.77
C ASN A 88 -13.64 0.73 9.31
N ASP A 89 -13.18 1.81 8.67
CA ASP A 89 -14.02 2.86 8.10
C ASP A 89 -14.35 2.60 6.61
N GLY A 90 -13.85 1.50 6.07
CA GLY A 90 -14.06 1.07 4.68
C GLY A 90 -13.16 1.77 3.67
N PHE A 91 -12.11 2.47 4.11
CA PHE A 91 -11.07 2.96 3.22
C PHE A 91 -10.17 1.81 2.79
N ILE A 92 -9.71 1.92 1.55
CA ILE A 92 -8.78 0.95 0.97
C ILE A 92 -7.42 1.61 0.83
N TYR A 93 -6.43 1.01 1.43
CA TYR A 93 -5.03 1.44 1.30
C TYR A 93 -4.32 0.56 0.28
N THR A 94 -3.51 1.19 -0.55
CA THR A 94 -2.68 0.50 -1.53
C THR A 94 -1.28 1.06 -1.52
N CYS A 95 -0.31 0.27 -1.91
CA CYS A 95 1.02 0.77 -2.23
C CYS A 95 1.45 0.34 -3.62
N ASN A 96 2.34 1.14 -4.19
CA ASN A 96 3.03 0.83 -5.44
C ASN A 96 4.44 0.38 -5.10
N GLY A 97 4.89 -0.64 -5.77
CA GLY A 97 6.29 -1.00 -5.78
C GLY A 97 7.17 0.02 -6.51
N LYS A 98 8.35 -0.40 -6.83
CA LYS A 98 9.37 0.39 -7.52
C LYS A 98 8.82 1.04 -8.80
N THR A 99 8.97 2.35 -8.91
CA THR A 99 8.67 3.08 -10.14
C THR A 99 9.95 3.33 -10.94
N GLU A 100 9.89 3.23 -12.27
CA GLU A 100 11.06 3.28 -13.16
C GLU A 100 11.82 4.62 -13.17
N ARG A 101 11.36 5.66 -12.50
CA ARG A 101 11.92 7.00 -12.61
C ARG A 101 12.21 7.69 -11.29
N TYR A 102 12.94 7.06 -10.35
CA TYR A 102 13.47 7.75 -9.16
C TYR A 102 12.43 8.56 -8.35
N GLN A 103 11.15 8.26 -8.49
CA GLN A 103 10.08 8.99 -7.81
C GLN A 103 9.44 8.09 -6.76
N ASN A 104 9.92 8.18 -5.54
CA ASN A 104 9.28 7.56 -4.38
C ASN A 104 8.08 8.39 -3.90
N LYS A 105 7.49 9.18 -4.80
CA LYS A 105 6.37 10.03 -4.50
C LYS A 105 5.05 9.31 -4.70
N GLY A 106 4.15 9.47 -3.75
CA GLY A 106 2.79 8.96 -3.85
C GLY A 106 2.69 7.43 -3.86
N GLN A 107 3.67 6.73 -3.28
CA GLN A 107 3.70 5.26 -3.28
C GLN A 107 2.56 4.65 -2.46
N ILE A 108 2.12 5.31 -1.38
CA ILE A 108 1.00 4.86 -0.57
C ILE A 108 -0.21 5.73 -0.86
N ARG A 109 -1.38 5.11 -0.96
CA ARG A 109 -2.65 5.78 -1.21
C ARG A 109 -3.72 5.29 -0.26
N LYS A 110 -4.57 6.20 0.17
CA LYS A 110 -5.82 5.92 0.87
C LYS A 110 -6.95 6.23 -0.09
N LEU A 111 -7.64 5.20 -0.54
CA LEU A 111 -8.70 5.32 -1.53
C LEU A 111 -10.05 5.45 -0.83
N SER A 112 -10.83 6.45 -1.21
CA SER A 112 -12.13 6.69 -0.60
C SER A 112 -13.13 5.61 -0.99
N PRO A 113 -13.94 5.12 -0.02
CA PRO A 113 -15.03 4.20 -0.32
C PRO A 113 -15.92 4.77 -1.43
N GLY A 114 -16.24 3.96 -2.40
CA GLY A 114 -17.19 4.31 -3.45
C GLY A 114 -16.65 5.07 -4.64
N THR A 115 -15.59 5.84 -4.52
CA THR A 115 -15.02 6.55 -5.68
C THR A 115 -13.66 6.00 -6.11
N GLY A 116 -12.96 5.28 -5.23
CA GLY A 116 -11.60 4.84 -5.47
C GLY A 116 -10.59 5.99 -5.65
N ARG A 117 -10.99 7.21 -5.29
CA ARG A 117 -10.10 8.37 -5.39
C ARG A 117 -9.13 8.37 -4.22
N ASN A 118 -7.86 8.63 -4.50
CA ASN A 118 -6.88 8.89 -3.44
C ASN A 118 -7.27 10.17 -2.69
N ILE A 119 -7.48 10.06 -1.39
CA ILE A 119 -7.80 11.17 -0.49
C ILE A 119 -6.60 11.57 0.38
N LEU A 120 -5.55 10.74 0.39
CA LEU A 120 -4.30 11.06 1.03
C LEU A 120 -3.60 12.11 0.16
N GLU A 121 -3.20 13.24 0.71
CA GLU A 121 -2.40 14.24 -0.01
C GLU A 121 -0.96 13.74 -0.18
N SER A 122 -0.84 12.57 -0.79
CA SER A 122 0.40 11.80 -0.87
C SER A 122 1.16 11.94 -2.19
N GLU A 123 0.57 12.60 -3.21
CA GLU A 123 1.15 12.65 -4.56
C GLU A 123 2.56 13.26 -4.59
N ASP A 124 2.83 14.20 -3.67
CA ASP A 124 4.14 14.85 -3.54
C ASP A 124 4.96 14.36 -2.34
N VAL A 125 4.41 13.45 -1.54
CA VAL A 125 5.08 12.87 -0.37
C VAL A 125 6.09 11.81 -0.81
N ASN A 126 7.32 11.92 -0.34
CA ASN A 126 8.29 10.83 -0.41
C ASN A 126 8.04 9.87 0.77
N PHE A 127 7.55 8.69 0.45
CA PHE A 127 7.44 7.62 1.44
C PHE A 127 8.77 6.91 1.50
N THR A 128 9.57 7.13 2.36
CA THR A 128 10.87 6.53 2.64
C THR A 128 11.89 7.61 2.94
N ASP A 129 13.03 7.25 3.45
CA ASP A 129 14.09 8.20 3.82
C ASP A 129 15.00 8.61 2.66
N THR A 130 14.56 8.46 1.42
CA THR A 130 15.25 9.07 0.29
C THR A 130 14.93 10.56 0.21
N PRO A 131 15.89 11.39 -0.16
CA PRO A 131 17.09 11.16 -0.97
C PRO A 131 18.37 11.04 -0.14
N VAL A 132 18.27 10.83 1.15
CA VAL A 132 19.40 10.93 2.07
C VAL A 132 20.30 9.70 1.98
N ASN A 133 19.79 8.56 1.60
CA ASN A 133 20.59 7.38 1.33
C ASN A 133 21.23 7.42 -0.07
N ARG A 134 22.03 8.44 -0.29
CA ARG A 134 23.11 8.33 -1.24
C ARG A 134 24.17 7.44 -0.62
N ASP A 135 23.92 6.15 -0.56
CA ASP A 135 25.01 5.23 -0.34
C ASP A 135 25.86 5.19 -1.60
N TYR A 136 26.82 6.09 -1.65
CA TYR A 136 27.77 6.18 -2.75
C TYR A 136 28.60 4.88 -2.93
N SER A 137 28.54 3.96 -1.97
CA SER A 137 29.27 2.70 -2.02
C SER A 137 28.72 1.74 -3.06
N PHE A 138 27.45 1.88 -3.46
CA PHE A 138 26.82 1.02 -4.47
C PHE A 138 26.67 1.66 -5.85
N GLY A 139 27.11 2.89 -6.06
CA GLY A 139 27.16 3.53 -7.39
C GLY A 139 25.84 3.70 -8.11
N ALA A 140 24.72 3.36 -7.50
CA ALA A 140 23.39 3.45 -8.05
C ALA A 140 22.45 4.11 -7.04
N PHE A 141 21.58 4.97 -7.52
CA PHE A 141 20.41 5.43 -6.77
C PHE A 141 19.46 4.23 -6.62
N ALA A 142 19.57 3.46 -5.54
CA ALA A 142 18.59 2.43 -5.25
C ALA A 142 17.26 3.12 -4.97
N SER A 143 16.32 3.01 -5.88
CA SER A 143 14.94 3.40 -5.60
C SER A 143 14.39 2.43 -4.56
N GLN A 144 13.87 2.97 -3.47
CA GLN A 144 13.25 2.18 -2.42
C GLN A 144 11.93 1.60 -2.92
N ASP A 145 11.60 0.40 -2.47
CA ASP A 145 10.49 -0.39 -2.97
C ASP A 145 9.60 -0.80 -1.80
N ILE A 146 8.44 -0.14 -1.65
CA ILE A 146 7.44 -0.52 -0.65
C ILE A 146 6.72 -1.76 -1.16
N MET A 147 6.91 -2.87 -0.46
CA MET A 147 6.36 -4.17 -0.86
C MET A 147 5.12 -4.59 -0.07
N ASN A 148 4.94 -4.04 1.13
CA ASN A 148 3.84 -4.42 2.01
C ASN A 148 3.46 -3.23 2.89
N ILE A 149 2.17 -3.08 3.14
CA ILE A 149 1.61 -2.10 4.06
C ILE A 149 0.70 -2.78 5.08
N GLU A 150 0.63 -2.22 6.27
CA GLU A 150 -0.34 -2.58 7.30
C GLU A 150 -0.90 -1.30 7.92
N ILE A 151 -2.15 -1.38 8.39
CA ILE A 151 -2.85 -0.25 8.99
C ILE A 151 -3.35 -0.70 10.35
N ASP A 152 -3.08 0.08 11.40
CA ASP A 152 -3.63 -0.20 12.72
C ASP A 152 -5.01 0.47 12.91
N GLY A 153 -5.70 0.12 13.99
CA GLY A 153 -7.04 0.63 14.28
C GLY A 153 -7.11 2.15 14.53
N SER A 154 -5.98 2.80 14.73
CA SER A 154 -5.86 4.25 14.86
C SER A 154 -5.54 4.95 13.53
N GLY A 155 -5.36 4.18 12.45
CA GLY A 155 -5.07 4.71 11.11
C GLY A 155 -3.59 5.02 10.85
N TYR A 156 -2.68 4.57 11.72
CA TYR A 156 -1.24 4.63 11.42
C TYR A 156 -0.88 3.63 10.33
N ILE A 157 0.00 4.07 9.44
CA ILE A 157 0.42 3.31 8.26
C ILE A 157 1.83 2.78 8.50
N TYR A 158 1.97 1.46 8.45
CA TYR A 158 3.26 0.77 8.47
C TYR A 158 3.60 0.36 7.05
N ALA A 159 4.81 0.68 6.60
CA ALA A 159 5.27 0.36 5.26
C ALA A 159 6.60 -0.39 5.31
N LEU A 160 6.61 -1.63 4.81
CA LEU A 160 7.82 -2.44 4.68
C LEU A 160 8.47 -2.15 3.33
N GLU A 161 9.72 -1.74 3.40
CA GLU A 161 10.56 -1.43 2.26
C GLU A 161 11.57 -2.58 2.05
N SER A 162 11.67 -3.09 0.83
CA SER A 162 12.40 -4.34 0.54
C SER A 162 13.89 -4.15 0.24
N VAL A 163 14.33 -2.96 -0.19
CA VAL A 163 15.74 -2.75 -0.62
C VAL A 163 16.68 -2.68 0.58
N PHE A 164 16.27 -2.01 1.64
CA PHE A 164 17.06 -1.85 2.88
C PHE A 164 16.48 -2.63 4.07
N GLY A 165 15.32 -3.27 3.90
CA GLY A 165 14.66 -4.02 4.95
C GLY A 165 14.15 -3.14 6.10
N LYS A 166 13.65 -1.95 5.79
CA LYS A 166 13.13 -1.00 6.78
C LYS A 166 11.61 -1.03 6.87
N VAL A 167 11.10 -0.84 8.08
CA VAL A 167 9.71 -0.53 8.32
C VAL A 167 9.60 0.96 8.64
N PHE A 168 8.80 1.66 7.87
CA PHE A 168 8.46 3.08 8.09
C PHE A 168 7.09 3.17 8.73
N LEU A 169 6.94 4.03 9.73
CA LEU A 169 5.68 4.34 10.39
C LEU A 169 5.26 5.78 10.05
N TYR A 170 4.06 5.92 9.53
CA TYR A 170 3.43 7.21 9.21
C TYR A 170 2.14 7.39 10.01
N ASP A 171 1.79 8.64 10.27
CA ASP A 171 0.46 8.98 10.72
C ASP A 171 -0.56 9.02 9.57
N GLY A 172 -1.84 9.26 9.89
CA GLY A 172 -2.92 9.33 8.91
C GLY A 172 -2.82 10.48 7.89
N GLU A 173 -1.86 11.40 8.07
CA GLU A 173 -1.56 12.53 7.17
C GLU A 173 -0.25 12.34 6.39
N CYS A 174 0.29 11.12 6.36
CA CYS A 174 1.55 10.75 5.70
C CYS A 174 2.81 11.36 6.30
N ARG A 175 2.78 11.87 7.53
CA ARG A 175 3.99 12.35 8.19
C ARG A 175 4.74 11.17 8.79
N MET A 176 6.02 11.03 8.43
CA MET A 176 6.85 9.96 8.97
C MET A 176 7.12 10.20 10.45
N ILE A 177 6.77 9.22 11.28
CA ILE A 177 7.00 9.23 12.72
C ILE A 177 8.35 8.62 13.04
N THR A 178 8.62 7.45 12.49
CA THR A 178 9.87 6.70 12.74
C THR A 178 10.13 5.68 11.64
N ALA A 179 11.37 5.19 11.62
CA ALA A 179 11.75 4.02 10.84
C ALA A 179 12.59 3.09 11.71
N PHE A 180 12.44 1.79 11.51
CA PHE A 180 13.18 0.76 12.22
C PHE A 180 13.47 -0.44 11.33
N GLY A 181 14.32 -1.37 11.78
CA GLY A 181 14.85 -2.43 10.92
C GLY A 181 16.03 -1.93 10.07
N GLY A 182 16.30 -2.59 8.98
CA GLY A 182 17.38 -2.27 8.06
C GLY A 182 18.62 -3.18 8.23
N GLY A 183 19.75 -2.74 7.68
CA GLY A 183 21.01 -3.51 7.78
C GLY A 183 21.10 -4.67 6.78
N MET A 184 20.41 -4.59 5.67
CA MET A 184 20.50 -5.57 4.59
C MET A 184 21.95 -5.81 4.19
N HIS A 185 22.30 -7.08 4.07
CA HIS A 185 23.55 -7.73 3.68
C HIS A 185 24.42 -8.32 4.81
N GLU A 186 24.24 -7.94 6.07
CA GLU A 186 25.04 -8.54 7.16
C GLU A 186 24.24 -9.42 8.12
N GLY A 187 22.91 -9.28 8.18
CA GLY A 187 21.92 -10.18 8.81
C GLY A 187 22.19 -10.66 10.26
N THR A 188 23.25 -10.20 10.89
CA THR A 188 23.74 -10.72 12.18
C THR A 188 23.30 -9.90 13.39
N GLN A 189 22.82 -8.68 13.15
CA GLN A 189 22.35 -7.80 14.23
C GLN A 189 20.87 -7.99 14.48
N ARG A 190 20.43 -7.84 15.73
CA ARG A 190 19.00 -7.87 16.04
C ARG A 190 18.27 -6.76 15.30
N GLY A 191 17.21 -7.13 14.56
CA GLY A 191 16.42 -6.22 13.76
C GLY A 191 17.03 -5.86 12.41
N SER A 192 18.11 -6.56 12.00
CA SER A 192 18.60 -6.53 10.62
C SER A 192 18.05 -7.69 9.82
N PHE A 193 17.96 -7.51 8.50
CA PHE A 193 17.40 -8.48 7.58
C PHE A 193 18.32 -8.70 6.40
N VAL A 194 18.27 -9.90 5.83
CA VAL A 194 18.93 -10.22 4.55
C VAL A 194 17.95 -10.03 3.40
N ASN A 195 16.72 -10.55 3.53
CA ASN A 195 15.68 -10.42 2.52
C ASN A 195 14.30 -10.47 3.16
N VAL A 196 13.73 -9.30 3.42
CA VAL A 196 12.37 -9.21 3.97
C VAL A 196 11.36 -9.78 2.97
N SER A 197 10.37 -10.49 3.46
CA SER A 197 9.37 -11.16 2.62
C SER A 197 7.92 -10.84 2.98
N GLY A 198 7.69 -10.28 4.17
CA GLY A 198 6.36 -9.85 4.60
C GLY A 198 6.35 -9.22 5.97
N MET A 199 5.26 -8.54 6.28
CA MET A 199 5.02 -7.88 7.54
C MET A 199 3.58 -8.13 7.98
N ALA A 200 3.35 -8.16 9.29
CA ALA A 200 2.03 -8.19 9.89
C ALA A 200 2.02 -7.42 11.22
N LEU A 201 0.87 -6.88 11.58
CA LEU A 201 0.64 -6.27 12.90
C LEU A 201 -0.02 -7.26 13.84
N LEU A 202 0.35 -7.21 15.11
CA LEU A 202 -0.34 -7.86 16.22
C LEU A 202 -0.72 -6.81 17.27
N ASP A 203 -1.79 -7.12 18.00
CA ASP A 203 -2.26 -6.30 19.11
C ASP A 203 -2.42 -4.83 18.71
N ASP A 204 -3.07 -4.61 17.56
CA ASP A 204 -3.35 -3.29 17.02
C ASP A 204 -2.09 -2.41 16.86
N GLY A 205 -1.02 -2.99 16.37
CA GLY A 205 0.25 -2.28 16.12
C GLY A 205 1.17 -2.17 17.33
N ASP A 206 0.83 -2.78 18.48
CA ASP A 206 1.76 -2.90 19.62
C ASP A 206 2.96 -3.79 19.26
N ARG A 207 2.79 -4.70 18.33
CA ARG A 207 3.85 -5.56 17.81
C ARG A 207 3.82 -5.59 16.28
N VAL A 208 4.99 -5.46 15.69
CA VAL A 208 5.21 -5.61 14.24
C VAL A 208 6.06 -6.83 14.01
N ILE A 209 5.56 -7.73 13.18
CA ILE A 209 6.25 -8.95 12.77
C ILE A 209 6.80 -8.74 11.37
N VAL A 210 8.07 -9.07 11.16
CA VAL A 210 8.72 -9.06 9.84
C VAL A 210 9.38 -10.40 9.59
N SER A 211 9.10 -11.00 8.45
CA SER A 211 9.72 -12.25 8.02
C SER A 211 10.90 -12.02 7.10
N ASP A 212 11.96 -12.82 7.27
CA ASP A 212 13.14 -12.87 6.43
C ASP A 212 13.23 -14.23 5.74
N SER A 213 13.14 -14.24 4.42
CA SER A 213 13.09 -15.49 3.65
C SER A 213 14.47 -16.13 3.44
N VAL A 214 15.55 -15.41 3.63
CA VAL A 214 16.92 -15.96 3.52
C VAL A 214 17.37 -16.52 4.87
N ASN A 215 17.15 -15.79 5.95
CA ASN A 215 17.47 -16.26 7.30
C ASN A 215 16.47 -17.32 7.80
N ASN A 216 15.32 -17.49 7.15
CA ASN A 216 14.21 -18.35 7.58
C ASN A 216 13.78 -18.05 9.02
N ASP A 217 13.70 -16.76 9.36
CA ASP A 217 13.33 -16.33 10.69
C ASP A 217 12.21 -15.25 10.66
N ILE A 218 11.73 -14.94 11.86
CA ILE A 218 10.71 -13.92 12.10
C ILE A 218 11.21 -13.00 13.21
N THR A 219 11.36 -11.74 12.91
CA THR A 219 11.66 -10.71 13.90
C THR A 219 10.40 -10.04 14.40
N VAL A 220 10.26 -9.91 15.72
CA VAL A 220 9.14 -9.21 16.36
C VAL A 220 9.66 -7.92 17.00
N PHE A 221 9.19 -6.79 16.48
CA PHE A 221 9.40 -5.48 17.10
C PHE A 221 8.22 -5.19 18.04
N LYS A 222 8.53 -4.67 19.22
CA LYS A 222 7.52 -4.24 20.20
C LYS A 222 7.64 -2.74 20.41
N ILE A 223 6.51 -2.03 20.36
CA ILE A 223 6.46 -0.62 20.70
C ILE A 223 6.83 -0.43 22.18
N ASN A 224 7.70 0.53 22.46
CA ASN A 224 8.04 0.92 23.83
C ASN A 224 7.13 2.03 24.35
N ASP A 225 7.27 2.41 25.61
CA ASP A 225 6.40 3.42 26.23
C ASP A 225 6.50 4.78 25.53
N TYR A 226 7.68 5.19 25.10
CA TYR A 226 7.86 6.42 24.33
C TYR A 226 7.12 6.35 22.98
N GLY A 227 7.22 5.25 22.26
CA GLY A 227 6.49 5.05 20.99
C GLY A 227 4.97 5.09 21.19
N LYS A 228 4.46 4.58 22.32
CA LYS A 228 3.05 4.68 22.69
C LYS A 228 2.60 6.11 22.96
N GLU A 229 3.47 6.94 23.53
CA GLU A 229 3.19 8.36 23.73
C GLU A 229 3.16 9.14 22.42
N VAL A 230 4.06 8.82 21.49
CA VAL A 230 4.13 9.47 20.17
C VAL A 230 2.93 9.14 19.29
N LYS A 231 2.33 7.97 19.48
CA LYS A 231 1.12 7.53 18.75
C LYS A 231 -0.19 8.06 19.34
N ARG A 232 -0.18 8.81 20.41
CA ARG A 232 -1.38 9.46 21.01
C ARG A 232 -1.63 10.82 20.40
#